data_275cdf2a2468b07aca53b5723709f4b7
#
_entry.id   275cdf2a2468b07aca53b5723709f4b7
#
_cell.length_a   1.000
_cell.length_b   1.000
_cell.length_c   1.000
_cell.angle_alpha   90.00
_cell.angle_beta   90.00
_cell.angle_gamma   90.00
#
_symmetry.space_group_name_H-M   'P 1'
#
loop_
_entity.id
_entity.type
_entity.pdbx_description
1 polymer ?
#
loop_
_entity_poly.entity_id
_entity_poly.type
_entity_poly.pdbx_seq_one_letter_code
_entity_poly.pdbx_strand_id
1 'polypeptide(L)'
;MNVLVAGIGNLFLGDDGFGPEVIRRILAEGPPPPEGVTILDYGIRGAHLAFDIVHDVEVLILVDALPGEGTPGELVVLEIGPGDIEPVGFDAHAMSPAAVLGNVERLGGKLPTTYLVGCRIDTVTEEIGLTPRVAAAVPAAMSAVRLLLDRTLLGSEVD
;
A
#
# COMPACT_ATOMS: atom_id res chain seq x y z
N MET A 1 -3.42 -10.01 16.62
CA MET A 1 -2.72 -8.94 15.91
C MET A 1 -3.52 -8.56 14.67
N ASN A 2 -3.72 -7.26 14.47
CA ASN A 2 -4.46 -6.76 13.32
C ASN A 2 -3.52 -6.21 12.26
N VAL A 3 -3.48 -6.89 11.12
CA VAL A 3 -2.66 -6.51 9.98
C VAL A 3 -3.57 -6.07 8.85
N LEU A 4 -3.27 -4.91 8.26
CA LEU A 4 -3.96 -4.40 7.09
C LEU A 4 -3.02 -4.36 5.89
N VAL A 5 -3.40 -5.01 4.81
CA VAL A 5 -2.77 -4.88 3.51
C VAL A 5 -3.67 -4.00 2.64
N ALA A 6 -3.20 -2.83 2.28
CA ALA A 6 -3.99 -1.82 1.60
C ALA A 6 -3.38 -1.43 0.26
N GLY A 7 -4.16 -1.56 -0.80
CA GLY A 7 -3.81 -1.02 -2.11
C GLY A 7 -4.42 0.35 -2.29
N ILE A 8 -3.65 1.30 -2.77
CA ILE A 8 -4.14 2.64 -3.11
C ILE A 8 -3.73 2.98 -4.55
N GLY A 9 -4.58 3.74 -5.22
CA GLY A 9 -4.35 4.19 -6.57
C GLY A 9 -5.63 4.32 -7.37
N ASN A 10 -5.52 4.91 -8.55
CA ASN A 10 -6.65 5.16 -9.43
C ASN A 10 -6.57 4.28 -10.69
N LEU A 11 -7.49 3.31 -10.81
CA LEU A 11 -7.56 2.39 -11.95
C LEU A 11 -7.75 3.08 -13.30
N PHE A 12 -8.30 4.28 -13.29
CA PHE A 12 -8.54 5.04 -14.52
C PHE A 12 -7.34 5.86 -14.98
N LEU A 13 -6.24 5.81 -14.23
CA LEU A 13 -5.02 6.56 -14.52
C LEU A 13 -3.83 5.63 -14.82
N GLY A 14 -4.03 4.61 -15.63
CA GLY A 14 -2.96 3.73 -16.12
C GLY A 14 -2.19 3.06 -14.99
N ASP A 15 -0.89 3.30 -14.95
CA ASP A 15 0.01 2.68 -13.96
C ASP A 15 -0.26 3.08 -12.51
N ASP A 16 -1.00 4.16 -12.29
CA ASP A 16 -1.46 4.52 -10.95
C ASP A 16 -2.38 3.46 -10.34
N GLY A 17 -2.95 2.59 -11.17
CA GLY A 17 -3.74 1.45 -10.74
C GLY A 17 -2.94 0.24 -10.26
N PHE A 18 -1.63 0.36 -10.10
CA PHE A 18 -0.77 -0.76 -9.67
C PHE A 18 -1.19 -1.35 -8.33
N GLY A 19 -1.40 -0.51 -7.31
CA GLY A 19 -1.82 -0.98 -5.99
C GLY A 19 -3.12 -1.79 -6.03
N PRO A 20 -4.20 -1.23 -6.59
CA PRO A 20 -5.46 -1.96 -6.77
C PRO A 20 -5.30 -3.28 -7.53
N GLU A 21 -4.50 -3.31 -8.60
CA GLU A 21 -4.29 -4.53 -9.38
C GLU A 21 -3.58 -5.62 -8.59
N VAL A 22 -2.55 -5.27 -7.81
CA VAL A 22 -1.87 -6.23 -6.94
C VAL A 22 -2.85 -6.84 -5.95
N ILE A 23 -3.65 -6.00 -5.30
CA ILE A 23 -4.64 -6.48 -4.31
C ILE A 23 -5.68 -7.40 -4.98
N ARG A 24 -6.19 -7.00 -6.14
CA ARG A 24 -7.15 -7.81 -6.89
C ARG A 24 -6.60 -9.20 -7.16
N ARG A 25 -5.35 -9.28 -7.60
CA ARG A 25 -4.72 -10.56 -7.94
C ARG A 25 -4.39 -11.40 -6.70
N ILE A 26 -3.98 -10.77 -5.60
CA ILE A 26 -3.77 -11.49 -4.34
C ILE A 26 -5.07 -12.16 -3.89
N LEU A 27 -6.18 -11.44 -3.95
CA LEU A 27 -7.48 -11.97 -3.53
C LEU A 27 -8.03 -13.04 -4.48
N ALA A 28 -7.75 -12.92 -5.78
CA ALA A 28 -8.24 -13.86 -6.79
C ALA A 28 -7.41 -15.14 -6.87
N GLU A 29 -6.09 -15.05 -6.70
CA GLU A 29 -5.15 -16.15 -6.96
C GLU A 29 -4.56 -16.76 -5.69
N GLY A 30 -4.61 -16.05 -4.58
CA GLY A 30 -4.03 -16.51 -3.32
C GLY A 30 -5.04 -17.21 -2.41
N PRO A 31 -4.56 -17.79 -1.30
CA PRO A 31 -5.44 -18.34 -0.28
C PRO A 31 -6.22 -17.22 0.42
N PRO A 32 -7.32 -17.56 1.11
CA PRO A 32 -8.02 -16.57 1.93
C PRO A 32 -7.08 -15.96 2.96
N PRO A 33 -7.25 -14.68 3.32
CA PRO A 33 -6.43 -14.06 4.35
C PRO A 33 -6.54 -14.83 5.68
N PRO A 34 -5.44 -15.04 6.40
CA PRO A 34 -5.52 -15.66 7.72
C PRO A 34 -6.24 -14.75 8.72
N GLU A 35 -6.61 -15.32 9.86
CA GLU A 35 -7.26 -14.57 10.93
C GLU A 35 -6.41 -13.37 11.35
N GLY A 36 -7.04 -12.22 11.52
CA GLY A 36 -6.37 -10.97 11.88
C GLY A 36 -5.75 -10.21 10.72
N VAL A 37 -5.82 -10.74 9.51
CA VAL A 37 -5.32 -10.07 8.30
C VAL A 37 -6.48 -9.63 7.43
N THR A 38 -6.51 -8.34 7.11
CA THR A 38 -7.47 -7.76 6.17
C THR A 38 -6.72 -7.29 4.94
N ILE A 39 -7.22 -7.63 3.76
CA ILE A 39 -6.62 -7.23 2.48
C ILE A 39 -7.68 -6.48 1.70
N LEU A 40 -7.47 -5.18 1.47
CA LEU A 40 -8.46 -4.30 0.83
C LEU A 40 -7.83 -3.39 -0.20
N ASP A 41 -8.60 -3.17 -1.27
CA ASP A 41 -8.32 -2.14 -2.25
C ASP A 41 -9.09 -0.87 -1.82
N TYR A 42 -8.36 0.16 -1.41
CA TYR A 42 -8.94 1.46 -1.04
C TYR A 42 -9.11 2.38 -2.24
N GLY A 43 -8.49 2.07 -3.38
CA GLY A 43 -8.59 2.92 -4.56
C GLY A 43 -8.14 4.34 -4.27
N ILE A 44 -9.03 5.30 -4.47
CA ILE A 44 -8.78 6.72 -4.22
C ILE A 44 -9.25 7.20 -2.84
N ARG A 45 -9.61 6.28 -1.95
CA ARG A 45 -10.19 6.60 -0.63
C ARG A 45 -9.12 6.71 0.46
N GLY A 46 -8.12 7.58 0.24
CA GLY A 46 -7.01 7.74 1.18
C GLY A 46 -7.43 8.19 2.58
N ALA A 47 -8.45 9.06 2.68
CA ALA A 47 -8.97 9.51 3.98
C ALA A 47 -9.65 8.38 4.74
N HIS A 48 -10.38 7.50 4.04
CA HIS A 48 -11.00 6.32 4.65
C HIS A 48 -9.93 5.35 5.16
N LEU A 49 -8.87 5.15 4.38
CA LEU A 49 -7.73 4.33 4.79
C LEU A 49 -7.11 4.89 6.07
N ALA A 50 -6.84 6.20 6.13
CA ALA A 50 -6.28 6.83 7.31
C ALA A 50 -7.17 6.62 8.55
N PHE A 51 -8.49 6.75 8.37
CA PHE A 51 -9.46 6.52 9.43
C PHE A 51 -9.40 5.07 9.94
N ASP A 52 -9.35 4.09 9.05
CA ASP A 52 -9.26 2.68 9.43
C ASP A 52 -7.95 2.37 10.15
N ILE A 53 -6.84 2.97 9.72
CA ILE A 53 -5.54 2.78 10.38
C ILE A 53 -5.58 3.25 11.84
N VAL A 54 -6.21 4.40 12.08
CA VAL A 54 -6.32 4.97 13.44
C VAL A 54 -7.05 4.03 14.39
N HIS A 55 -8.00 3.26 13.89
CA HIS A 55 -8.94 2.54 14.75
C HIS A 55 -8.47 1.17 15.21
N ASP A 56 -7.67 0.43 14.46
CA ASP A 56 -7.29 -0.91 14.92
C ASP A 56 -6.26 -1.61 14.02
N VAL A 57 -5.22 -0.92 13.60
CA VAL A 57 -4.18 -1.53 12.79
C VAL A 57 -2.86 -1.50 13.53
N GLU A 58 -2.26 -2.67 13.74
CA GLU A 58 -0.95 -2.80 14.37
C GLU A 58 0.18 -2.84 13.36
N VAL A 59 -0.08 -3.47 12.20
CA VAL A 59 0.88 -3.54 11.09
C VAL A 59 0.16 -3.19 9.80
N LEU A 60 0.75 -2.29 9.03
CA LEU A 60 0.23 -1.83 7.75
C LEU A 60 1.20 -2.18 6.63
N ILE A 61 0.68 -2.78 5.57
CA ILE A 61 1.43 -3.00 4.33
C ILE A 61 0.71 -2.23 3.23
N LEU A 62 1.33 -1.16 2.75
CA LEU A 62 0.80 -0.35 1.66
C LEU A 62 1.34 -0.82 0.33
N VAL A 63 0.47 -0.91 -0.67
CA VAL A 63 0.86 -1.22 -2.05
C VAL A 63 0.44 -0.07 -2.93
N ASP A 64 1.39 0.57 -3.60
CA ASP A 64 1.15 1.78 -4.38
C ASP A 64 2.12 1.93 -5.54
N ALA A 65 1.69 2.71 -6.53
CA ALA A 65 2.56 3.19 -7.59
C ALA A 65 3.34 4.40 -7.08
N LEU A 66 4.61 4.51 -7.46
CA LEU A 66 5.50 5.59 -7.05
C LEU A 66 5.93 6.39 -8.28
N PRO A 67 5.24 7.49 -8.61
CA PRO A 67 5.69 8.37 -9.70
C PRO A 67 6.96 9.11 -9.31
N GLY A 68 7.74 9.49 -10.29
CA GLY A 68 8.96 10.26 -10.08
C GLY A 68 10.19 9.56 -10.65
N GLU A 69 11.35 9.77 -10.02
CA GLU A 69 12.61 9.24 -10.47
C GLU A 69 12.72 7.73 -10.28
N GLY A 70 13.35 7.06 -11.22
CA GLY A 70 13.59 5.62 -11.19
C GLY A 70 13.15 4.95 -12.47
N THR A 71 13.46 3.67 -12.58
CA THR A 71 13.11 2.88 -13.76
C THR A 71 11.68 2.34 -13.61
N PRO A 72 10.75 2.64 -14.55
CA PRO A 72 9.40 2.09 -14.48
C PRO A 72 9.41 0.56 -14.39
N GLY A 73 8.61 0.03 -13.47
CA GLY A 73 8.56 -1.41 -13.19
C GLY A 73 9.48 -1.88 -12.08
N GLU A 74 10.36 -1.00 -11.59
CA GLU A 74 11.24 -1.34 -10.46
C GLU A 74 10.46 -1.34 -9.15
N LEU A 75 10.60 -2.40 -8.37
CA LEU A 75 9.96 -2.50 -7.07
C LEU A 75 10.82 -1.87 -5.98
N VAL A 76 10.15 -1.23 -5.04
CA VAL A 76 10.74 -0.68 -3.83
C VAL A 76 10.00 -1.29 -2.64
N VAL A 77 10.74 -1.95 -1.75
CA VAL A 77 10.17 -2.50 -0.51
C VAL A 77 10.93 -1.87 0.65
N LEU A 78 10.22 -1.14 1.49
CA LEU A 78 10.86 -0.45 2.61
C LEU A 78 9.92 -0.30 3.80
N GLU A 79 10.50 -0.09 4.97
CA GLU A 79 9.77 0.27 6.18
C GLU A 79 9.70 1.79 6.29
N ILE A 80 8.51 2.30 6.60
CA ILE A 80 8.28 3.74 6.77
C ILE A 80 8.17 4.04 8.26
N GLY A 81 9.09 4.88 8.76
CA GLY A 81 9.05 5.37 10.12
C GLY A 81 8.45 6.77 10.24
N PRO A 82 8.21 7.26 11.47
CA PRO A 82 7.64 8.60 11.69
C PRO A 82 8.46 9.73 11.07
N GLY A 83 9.78 9.57 10.98
CA GLY A 83 10.66 10.56 10.37
C GLY A 83 10.55 10.67 8.85
N ASP A 84 9.91 9.71 8.21
CA ASP A 84 9.74 9.67 6.75
C ASP A 84 8.45 10.38 6.32
N ILE A 85 7.64 10.84 7.26
CA ILE A 85 6.34 11.46 7.00
C ILE A 85 6.51 12.97 6.95
N GLU A 86 6.10 13.57 5.82
CA GLU A 86 6.13 15.01 5.69
C GLU A 86 4.95 15.63 6.45
N PRO A 87 5.20 16.73 7.20
CA PRO A 87 4.12 17.44 7.88
C PRO A 87 3.30 18.24 6.86
N VAL A 88 2.27 17.61 6.31
CA VAL A 88 1.33 18.26 5.40
C VAL A 88 0.00 18.50 6.11
N GLY A 89 -0.73 19.52 5.67
CA GLY A 89 -2.10 19.76 6.14
C GLY A 89 -3.00 18.59 5.80
N PHE A 90 -4.09 18.42 6.55
CA PHE A 90 -5.07 17.39 6.24
C PHE A 90 -5.61 17.61 4.82
N ASP A 91 -5.52 16.60 3.99
CA ASP A 91 -6.04 16.60 2.63
C ASP A 91 -6.78 15.28 2.39
N ALA A 92 -8.09 15.36 2.27
CA ALA A 92 -8.96 14.19 2.04
C ALA A 92 -8.69 13.54 0.68
N HIS A 93 -8.06 14.26 -0.25
CA HIS A 93 -7.74 13.77 -1.59
C HIS A 93 -6.29 13.28 -1.72
N ALA A 94 -5.52 13.35 -0.64
CA ALA A 94 -4.13 12.92 -0.65
C ALA A 94 -4.02 11.41 -0.81
N MET A 95 -3.30 10.99 -1.84
CA MET A 95 -3.20 9.59 -2.24
C MET A 95 -1.78 9.02 -2.13
N SER A 96 -0.78 9.86 -1.83
CA SER A 96 0.58 9.34 -1.61
C SER A 96 0.65 8.63 -0.25
N PRO A 97 1.53 7.62 -0.10
CA PRO A 97 1.71 6.96 1.19
C PRO A 97 2.04 7.94 2.32
N ALA A 98 2.94 8.89 2.07
CA ALA A 98 3.30 9.90 3.07
C ALA A 98 2.11 10.76 3.50
N ALA A 99 1.23 11.13 2.56
CA ALA A 99 0.05 11.93 2.86
C ALA A 99 -1.00 11.14 3.64
N VAL A 100 -1.24 9.88 3.30
CA VAL A 100 -2.15 9.01 4.05
C VAL A 100 -1.66 8.87 5.50
N LEU A 101 -0.39 8.59 5.69
CA LEU A 101 0.20 8.43 7.03
C LEU A 101 0.22 9.74 7.81
N GLY A 102 0.43 10.87 7.13
CA GLY A 102 0.30 12.20 7.73
C GLY A 102 -1.11 12.46 8.24
N ASN A 103 -2.14 12.02 7.52
CA ASN A 103 -3.52 12.11 7.97
C ASN A 103 -3.78 11.25 9.21
N VAL A 104 -3.15 10.10 9.34
CA VAL A 104 -3.25 9.25 10.55
C VAL A 104 -2.78 10.05 11.78
N GLU A 105 -1.65 10.73 11.70
CA GLU A 105 -1.14 11.55 12.81
C GLU A 105 -2.08 12.71 13.11
N ARG A 106 -2.63 13.36 12.10
CA ARG A 106 -3.56 14.47 12.29
C ARG A 106 -4.88 14.05 12.94
N LEU A 107 -5.31 12.82 12.71
CA LEU A 107 -6.48 12.26 13.36
C LEU A 107 -6.19 11.84 14.82
N GLY A 108 -4.97 12.08 15.31
CA GLY A 108 -4.57 11.74 16.66
C GLY A 108 -4.15 10.29 16.84
N GLY A 109 -3.98 9.57 15.72
CA GLY A 109 -3.56 8.17 15.74
C GLY A 109 -2.07 8.00 15.87
N LYS A 110 -1.68 6.80 16.24
CA LYS A 110 -0.30 6.37 16.29
C LYS A 110 0.03 5.66 14.97
N LEU A 111 1.19 5.93 14.41
CA LEU A 111 1.63 5.22 13.21
C LEU A 111 1.91 3.76 13.55
N PRO A 112 1.24 2.81 12.90
CA PRO A 112 1.57 1.40 13.09
C PRO A 112 2.91 1.08 12.45
N THR A 113 3.45 -0.12 12.70
CA THR A 113 4.58 -0.64 11.92
C THR A 113 4.13 -0.67 10.45
N THR A 114 4.83 0.06 9.58
CA THR A 114 4.37 0.30 8.21
C THR A 114 5.43 -0.10 7.20
N TYR A 115 5.01 -0.93 6.25
CA TYR A 115 5.82 -1.31 5.10
C TYR A 115 5.19 -0.79 3.82
N LEU A 116 6.03 -0.42 2.86
CA LEU A 116 5.59 -0.01 1.52
C LEU A 116 6.12 -1.00 0.50
N VAL A 117 5.23 -1.51 -0.32
CA VAL A 117 5.57 -2.25 -1.53
C VAL A 117 5.17 -1.34 -2.69
N GLY A 118 6.14 -0.68 -3.29
CA GLY A 118 5.92 0.31 -4.33
C GLY A 118 6.49 -0.12 -5.67
N CYS A 119 5.88 0.34 -6.73
CA CYS A 119 6.39 0.16 -8.08
C CYS A 119 6.65 1.51 -8.73
N ARG A 120 7.86 1.73 -9.21
CA ARG A 120 8.19 2.95 -9.95
C ARG A 120 7.38 3.00 -11.24
N ILE A 121 6.77 4.13 -11.49
CA ILE A 121 6.02 4.39 -12.72
C ILE A 121 6.51 5.68 -13.37
N ASP A 122 6.27 5.78 -14.66
CA ASP A 122 6.54 6.98 -15.43
C ASP A 122 5.37 7.97 -15.27
N THR A 123 4.91 8.56 -16.32
CA THR A 123 3.78 9.48 -16.28
C THR A 123 2.45 8.75 -16.16
N VAL A 124 1.53 9.39 -15.44
CA VAL A 124 0.16 8.91 -15.31
C VAL A 124 -0.64 9.32 -16.55
N THR A 125 -1.36 8.37 -17.16
CA THR A 125 -2.20 8.60 -18.33
C THR A 125 -3.65 8.25 -18.05
N GLU A 126 -4.59 8.91 -18.73
CA GLU A 126 -6.02 8.63 -18.56
C GLU A 126 -6.42 7.36 -19.36
N GLU A 127 -5.91 6.22 -18.92
CA GLU A 127 -6.17 4.92 -19.54
C GLU A 127 -6.39 3.87 -18.47
N ILE A 128 -7.17 2.85 -18.79
CA ILE A 128 -7.35 1.69 -17.90
C ILE A 128 -6.31 0.64 -18.29
N GLY A 129 -5.59 0.14 -17.30
CA GLY A 129 -4.60 -0.92 -17.47
C GLY A 129 -3.18 -0.45 -17.29
N LEU A 130 -2.33 -1.40 -16.90
CA LEU A 130 -0.92 -1.15 -16.63
C LEU A 130 -0.09 -1.28 -17.91
N THR A 131 0.97 -0.48 -18.01
CA THR A 131 1.97 -0.69 -19.06
C THR A 131 2.66 -2.04 -18.86
N PRO A 132 3.27 -2.63 -19.91
CA PRO A 132 3.89 -3.96 -19.80
C PRO A 132 4.94 -4.08 -18.70
N ARG A 133 5.77 -3.06 -18.50
CA ARG A 133 6.81 -3.09 -17.46
C ARG A 133 6.22 -3.11 -16.06
N VAL A 134 5.19 -2.32 -15.82
CA VAL A 134 4.52 -2.23 -14.53
C VAL A 134 3.68 -3.49 -14.29
N ALA A 135 2.97 -3.97 -15.31
CA ALA A 135 2.23 -5.23 -15.23
C ALA A 135 3.16 -6.41 -14.88
N ALA A 136 4.36 -6.44 -15.45
CA ALA A 136 5.34 -7.49 -15.18
C ALA A 136 5.85 -7.48 -13.73
N ALA A 137 5.73 -6.36 -13.03
CA ALA A 137 6.13 -6.24 -11.63
C ALA A 137 5.09 -6.76 -10.64
N VAL A 138 3.85 -6.97 -11.07
CA VAL A 138 2.75 -7.41 -10.18
C VAL A 138 3.06 -8.73 -9.45
N PRO A 139 3.53 -9.80 -10.12
CA PRO A 139 3.84 -11.04 -9.40
C PRO A 139 4.90 -10.88 -8.31
N ALA A 140 5.94 -10.10 -8.57
CA ALA A 140 6.99 -9.83 -7.58
C ALA A 140 6.45 -9.02 -6.40
N ALA A 141 5.55 -8.08 -6.64
CA ALA A 141 4.88 -7.33 -5.58
C ALA A 141 4.00 -8.23 -4.72
N MET A 142 3.26 -9.16 -5.34
CA MET A 142 2.46 -10.15 -4.60
C MET A 142 3.35 -11.00 -3.70
N SER A 143 4.51 -11.43 -4.20
CA SER A 143 5.47 -12.20 -3.41
C SER A 143 6.04 -11.39 -2.25
N ALA A 144 6.34 -10.09 -2.47
CA ALA A 144 6.83 -9.20 -1.43
C ALA A 144 5.80 -9.02 -0.31
N VAL A 145 4.53 -8.83 -0.66
CA VAL A 145 3.44 -8.73 0.33
C VAL A 145 3.36 -10.01 1.15
N ARG A 146 3.38 -11.15 0.48
CA ARG A 146 3.30 -12.46 1.15
C ARG A 146 4.46 -12.67 2.11
N LEU A 147 5.67 -12.31 1.70
CA LEU A 147 6.86 -12.42 2.54
C LEU A 147 6.76 -11.53 3.78
N LEU A 148 6.29 -10.29 3.63
CA LEU A 148 6.09 -9.38 4.75
C LEU A 148 5.01 -9.90 5.71
N LEU A 149 3.93 -10.46 5.19
CA LEU A 149 2.89 -11.09 6.02
C LEU A 149 3.45 -12.25 6.82
N ASP A 150 4.20 -13.15 6.17
CA ASP A 150 4.78 -14.31 6.83
C ASP A 150 5.72 -13.90 7.96
N ARG A 151 6.58 -12.92 7.72
CA ARG A 151 7.48 -12.38 8.75
C ARG A 151 6.72 -11.77 9.91
N THR A 152 5.68 -11.00 9.62
CA THR A 152 4.86 -10.35 10.63
C THR A 152 4.17 -11.38 11.52
N LEU A 153 3.56 -12.39 10.93
CA LEU A 153 2.85 -13.44 11.66
C LEU A 153 3.78 -14.32 12.46
N LEU A 154 4.95 -14.67 11.90
CA LEU A 154 5.97 -15.44 12.62
C LEU A 154 6.54 -14.64 13.80
N GLY A 155 6.78 -13.34 13.62
CA GLY A 155 7.24 -12.48 14.69
C GLY A 155 6.27 -12.41 15.87
N SER A 156 4.95 -12.43 15.60
CA SER A 156 3.94 -12.38 16.63
C SER A 156 3.82 -13.73 17.40
N GLU A 157 4.20 -14.84 16.78
CA GLU A 157 4.17 -16.16 17.44
C GLU A 157 5.35 -16.38 18.39
N VAL A 158 6.46 -15.66 18.16
CA VAL A 158 7.67 -15.79 18.98
C VAL A 158 7.61 -14.94 20.25
N ASP A 159 6.80 -13.90 20.24
CA ASP A 159 6.58 -13.01 21.38
C ASP A 159 5.37 -13.47 22.20
#